data_e1f732d3004376c34d6715635286b8d9
#
_entry.id   e1f732d3004376c34d6715635286b8d9
#
_cell.length_a   1.000
_cell.length_b   1.000
_cell.length_c   1.000
_cell.angle_alpha   90.00
_cell.angle_beta   90.00
_cell.angle_gamma   90.00
#
_symmetry.space_group_name_H-M   'P 1'
#
loop_
_entity.id
_entity.type
_entity.pdbx_description
1 polymer ?
#
loop_
_entity_poly.entity_id
_entity_poly.type
_entity_poly.pdbx_seq_one_letter_code
_entity_poly.pdbx_strand_id
1 'polypeptide(L)'
;MTKMSIRGISLNVKVMGKGYPLVLMHGGPGLDHTSLLPLKPLMHQFTLVFYDHRCNGRSEGAEVTSMTMENLTADADALRQLLGFEKWAVFGHSFGGNVALEYALRYPQNLSHLILMDTGGDQWWVNQNAPELLAKRGYSASAVQAARRFYNGQLTPGEFLPTSMKFMSAYYHHFSLLGMAKDFVFGPTPKMRPEALIFGYSKLLKGWTVMDRLGEIKVPTLVIAGRDDFLFPPEHQVALAGGITNAHLEIIERAGHEAPSERPAEIQRVVREFLSAVKADNN
;
A
#
# COMPACT_ATOMS: atom_id res chain seq x y z
N MET A 1 -8.18 11.66 -13.94
CA MET A 1 -8.95 11.01 -12.85
C MET A 1 -10.42 11.19 -13.13
N THR A 2 -11.18 10.13 -12.97
CA THR A 2 -12.64 10.11 -13.18
C THR A 2 -13.33 9.72 -11.88
N LYS A 3 -14.43 10.35 -11.55
CA LYS A 3 -15.28 9.95 -10.44
C LYS A 3 -16.19 8.80 -10.92
N MET A 4 -16.14 7.67 -10.22
CA MET A 4 -16.97 6.50 -10.51
C MET A 4 -17.86 6.20 -9.32
N SER A 5 -19.16 6.01 -9.56
CA SER A 5 -20.11 5.62 -8.51
C SER A 5 -19.95 4.14 -8.18
N ILE A 6 -19.54 3.84 -6.96
CA ILE A 6 -19.26 2.49 -6.47
C ILE A 6 -19.97 2.32 -5.14
N ARG A 7 -20.93 1.39 -5.05
CA ARG A 7 -21.64 1.06 -3.80
C ARG A 7 -22.14 2.29 -3.01
N GLY A 8 -22.71 3.27 -3.75
CA GLY A 8 -23.29 4.48 -3.17
C GLY A 8 -22.32 5.58 -2.77
N ILE A 9 -21.03 5.44 -3.08
CA ILE A 9 -20.01 6.47 -2.92
C ILE A 9 -19.32 6.79 -4.24
N SER A 10 -18.58 7.90 -4.30
CA SER A 10 -17.82 8.32 -5.47
C SER A 10 -16.33 8.03 -5.27
N LEU A 11 -15.79 7.01 -5.94
CA LEU A 11 -14.36 6.74 -5.95
C LEU A 11 -13.64 7.56 -7.02
N ASN A 12 -12.45 8.05 -6.69
CA ASN A 12 -11.55 8.72 -7.61
C ASN A 12 -10.68 7.66 -8.29
N VAL A 13 -10.85 7.46 -9.60
CA VAL A 13 -10.25 6.36 -10.35
C VAL A 13 -9.49 6.88 -11.57
N LYS A 14 -8.38 6.23 -11.91
CA LYS A 14 -7.62 6.47 -13.14
C LYS A 14 -7.27 5.14 -13.78
N VAL A 15 -7.81 4.91 -14.96
CA VAL A 15 -7.47 3.74 -15.78
C VAL A 15 -6.56 4.18 -16.91
N MET A 16 -5.49 3.42 -17.17
CA MET A 16 -4.54 3.72 -18.22
C MET A 16 -3.81 2.47 -18.72
N GLY A 17 -3.38 2.53 -19.98
CA GLY A 17 -2.73 1.39 -20.64
C GLY A 17 -3.69 0.40 -21.26
N LYS A 18 -3.15 -0.70 -21.77
CA LYS A 18 -3.87 -1.83 -22.33
C LYS A 18 -3.14 -3.13 -21.98
N GLY A 19 -3.86 -4.20 -21.78
CA GLY A 19 -3.36 -5.51 -21.43
C GLY A 19 -4.03 -6.06 -20.18
N TYR A 20 -3.37 -7.01 -19.52
CA TYR A 20 -3.91 -7.64 -18.33
C TYR A 20 -4.16 -6.60 -17.21
N PRO A 21 -5.31 -6.63 -16.52
CA PRO A 21 -5.64 -5.61 -15.52
C PRO A 21 -4.81 -5.79 -14.25
N LEU A 22 -4.20 -4.69 -13.80
CA LEU A 22 -3.46 -4.55 -12.56
C LEU A 22 -4.03 -3.38 -11.76
N VAL A 23 -4.70 -3.67 -10.65
CA VAL A 23 -5.14 -2.64 -9.72
C VAL A 23 -4.04 -2.31 -8.72
N LEU A 24 -3.85 -1.01 -8.44
CA LEU A 24 -2.84 -0.52 -7.52
C LEU A 24 -3.52 0.10 -6.29
N MET A 25 -3.37 -0.56 -5.15
CA MET A 25 -3.89 -0.18 -3.85
C MET A 25 -2.82 0.60 -3.08
N HIS A 26 -3.08 1.89 -2.86
CA HIS A 26 -2.11 2.81 -2.27
C HIS A 26 -1.90 2.63 -0.77
N GLY A 27 -0.75 3.06 -0.29
CA GLY A 27 -0.37 3.07 1.13
C GLY A 27 -1.06 4.17 1.94
N GLY A 28 -0.81 4.13 3.25
CA GLY A 28 -1.26 5.10 4.24
C GLY A 28 -2.77 5.29 4.29
N PRO A 29 -3.47 4.88 5.37
CA PRO A 29 -4.84 5.35 5.54
C PRO A 29 -4.87 6.88 5.43
N GLY A 30 -5.81 7.43 4.67
CA GLY A 30 -5.94 8.87 4.46
C GLY A 30 -5.05 9.48 3.36
N LEU A 31 -4.13 8.72 2.75
CA LEU A 31 -3.36 9.18 1.58
C LEU A 31 -4.12 8.92 0.27
N ASP A 32 -3.43 9.05 -0.86
CA ASP A 32 -3.99 8.80 -2.19
C ASP A 32 -3.03 7.99 -3.07
N HIS A 33 -3.45 7.68 -4.29
CA HIS A 33 -2.70 6.88 -5.26
C HIS A 33 -1.39 7.53 -5.75
N THR A 34 -1.09 8.78 -5.40
CA THR A 34 0.05 9.51 -6.00
C THR A 34 1.39 8.88 -5.68
N SER A 35 1.54 8.22 -4.53
CA SER A 35 2.75 7.47 -4.16
C SER A 35 3.08 6.31 -5.13
N LEU A 36 2.09 5.79 -5.85
CA LEU A 36 2.25 4.70 -6.82
C LEU A 36 2.42 5.17 -8.26
N LEU A 37 2.36 6.48 -8.55
CA LEU A 37 2.54 7.00 -9.90
C LEU A 37 3.93 6.72 -10.51
N PRO A 38 5.02 6.52 -9.76
CA PRO A 38 6.28 6.04 -10.33
C PRO A 38 6.17 4.69 -11.06
N LEU A 39 5.11 3.89 -10.77
CA LEU A 39 4.82 2.63 -11.47
C LEU A 39 4.05 2.81 -12.78
N LYS A 40 3.67 4.04 -13.15
CA LYS A 40 2.95 4.36 -14.39
C LYS A 40 3.54 3.72 -15.67
N PRO A 41 4.87 3.58 -15.85
CA PRO A 41 5.42 2.92 -17.05
C PRO A 41 4.98 1.47 -17.26
N LEU A 42 4.43 0.80 -16.24
CA LEU A 42 3.79 -0.52 -16.41
C LEU A 42 2.59 -0.47 -17.37
N MET A 43 2.00 0.71 -17.61
CA MET A 43 0.89 0.91 -18.57
C MET A 43 1.21 0.49 -20.01
N HIS A 44 2.47 0.33 -20.36
CA HIS A 44 2.86 -0.14 -21.69
C HIS A 44 2.54 -1.63 -21.91
N GLN A 45 2.30 -2.40 -20.84
CA GLN A 45 2.02 -3.83 -20.90
C GLN A 45 0.74 -4.26 -20.16
N PHE A 46 0.24 -3.40 -19.26
CA PHE A 46 -0.90 -3.68 -18.39
C PHE A 46 -1.95 -2.57 -18.48
N THR A 47 -3.20 -2.93 -18.21
CA THR A 47 -4.23 -1.96 -17.87
C THR A 47 -4.11 -1.63 -16.39
N LEU A 48 -3.56 -0.46 -16.08
CA LEU A 48 -3.38 -0.01 -14.70
C LEU A 48 -4.64 0.66 -14.17
N VAL A 49 -5.10 0.25 -13.00
CA VAL A 49 -6.22 0.86 -12.29
C VAL A 49 -5.71 1.47 -10.99
N PHE A 50 -5.47 2.77 -11.00
CA PHE A 50 -5.22 3.56 -9.79
C PHE A 50 -6.54 4.04 -9.22
N TYR A 51 -6.75 3.93 -7.92
CA TYR A 51 -7.90 4.52 -7.26
C TYR A 51 -7.54 4.96 -5.84
N ASP A 52 -8.28 5.92 -5.33
CA ASP A 52 -8.19 6.28 -3.92
C ASP A 52 -9.21 5.44 -3.15
N HIS A 53 -8.80 4.78 -2.08
CA HIS A 53 -9.69 4.02 -1.21
C HIS A 53 -10.83 4.90 -0.68
N ARG A 54 -11.96 4.28 -0.26
CA ARG A 54 -13.05 5.02 0.42
C ARG A 54 -12.49 5.83 1.60
N CYS A 55 -12.99 7.04 1.82
CA CYS A 55 -12.53 8.02 2.82
C CYS A 55 -11.09 8.52 2.62
N ASN A 56 -10.37 8.08 1.60
CA ASN A 56 -8.99 8.46 1.34
C ASN A 56 -8.89 9.40 0.14
N GLY A 57 -7.83 10.20 0.13
CA GLY A 57 -7.51 11.05 -1.02
C GLY A 57 -8.68 11.91 -1.48
N ARG A 58 -9.04 11.74 -2.74
CA ARG A 58 -10.15 12.45 -3.41
C ARG A 58 -11.42 11.60 -3.51
N SER A 59 -11.38 10.35 -3.02
CA SER A 59 -12.58 9.52 -2.93
C SER A 59 -13.50 9.98 -1.81
N GLU A 60 -14.78 9.70 -1.99
CA GLU A 60 -15.78 9.95 -0.94
C GLU A 60 -15.86 8.74 0.00
N GLY A 61 -16.51 8.92 1.08
CA GLY A 61 -17.02 7.95 2.03
C GLY A 61 -18.09 8.69 2.80
N ALA A 62 -19.19 8.03 3.13
CA ALA A 62 -20.28 8.69 3.86
C ALA A 62 -19.74 9.28 5.16
N GLU A 63 -19.07 8.44 5.95
CA GLU A 63 -18.37 8.80 7.18
C GLU A 63 -17.08 7.98 7.26
N VAL A 64 -16.10 8.46 8.04
CA VAL A 64 -14.82 7.76 8.22
C VAL A 64 -15.00 6.36 8.84
N THR A 65 -16.04 6.17 9.64
CA THR A 65 -16.43 4.89 10.24
C THR A 65 -16.85 3.85 9.20
N SER A 66 -17.20 4.28 7.98
CA SER A 66 -17.48 3.37 6.86
C SER A 66 -16.23 2.72 6.28
N MET A 67 -15.04 3.19 6.65
CA MET A 67 -13.74 2.62 6.25
C MET A 67 -13.45 1.36 7.06
N THR A 68 -14.02 0.24 6.63
CA THR A 68 -13.79 -1.10 7.19
C THR A 68 -13.09 -1.97 6.15
N MET A 69 -12.37 -3.03 6.53
CA MET A 69 -11.74 -3.95 5.59
C MET A 69 -12.75 -4.59 4.65
N GLU A 70 -13.94 -4.91 5.16
CA GLU A 70 -15.06 -5.40 4.36
C GLU A 70 -15.46 -4.41 3.25
N ASN A 71 -15.67 -3.15 3.60
CA ASN A 71 -16.07 -2.13 2.63
C ASN A 71 -14.93 -1.79 1.65
N LEU A 72 -13.69 -1.71 2.11
CA LEU A 72 -12.52 -1.43 1.26
C LEU A 72 -12.36 -2.51 0.18
N THR A 73 -12.47 -3.78 0.56
CA THR A 73 -12.35 -4.90 -0.36
C THR A 73 -13.56 -5.03 -1.29
N ALA A 74 -14.77 -4.81 -0.76
CA ALA A 74 -16.00 -4.84 -1.56
C ALA A 74 -16.07 -3.68 -2.58
N ASP A 75 -15.54 -2.50 -2.24
CA ASP A 75 -15.42 -1.39 -3.19
C ASP A 75 -14.45 -1.73 -4.32
N ALA A 76 -13.32 -2.36 -4.00
CA ALA A 76 -12.36 -2.82 -5.01
C ALA A 76 -13.01 -3.85 -5.94
N ASP A 77 -13.74 -4.84 -5.40
CA ASP A 77 -14.41 -5.84 -6.24
C ASP A 77 -15.53 -5.24 -7.10
N ALA A 78 -16.31 -4.32 -6.57
CA ALA A 78 -17.33 -3.60 -7.34
C ALA A 78 -16.70 -2.73 -8.45
N LEU A 79 -15.52 -2.14 -8.19
CA LEU A 79 -14.76 -1.42 -9.22
C LEU A 79 -14.28 -2.37 -10.32
N ARG A 80 -13.78 -3.55 -9.98
CA ARG A 80 -13.40 -4.61 -10.95
C ARG A 80 -14.58 -4.94 -11.86
N GLN A 81 -15.75 -5.21 -11.26
CA GLN A 81 -16.99 -5.55 -11.99
C GLN A 81 -17.43 -4.41 -12.90
N LEU A 82 -17.44 -3.16 -12.42
CA LEU A 82 -17.82 -1.98 -13.20
C LEU A 82 -16.90 -1.78 -14.41
N LEU A 83 -15.60 -2.11 -14.27
CA LEU A 83 -14.63 -2.04 -15.36
C LEU A 83 -14.68 -3.25 -16.30
N GLY A 84 -15.54 -4.24 -16.04
CA GLY A 84 -15.74 -5.42 -16.88
C GLY A 84 -14.63 -6.47 -16.81
N PHE A 85 -13.81 -6.47 -15.76
CA PHE A 85 -12.75 -7.46 -15.59
C PHE A 85 -13.29 -8.70 -14.86
N GLU A 86 -13.10 -9.88 -15.46
CA GLU A 86 -13.41 -11.17 -14.81
C GLU A 86 -12.50 -11.39 -13.60
N LYS A 87 -11.19 -11.22 -13.81
CA LYS A 87 -10.15 -11.26 -12.77
C LYS A 87 -9.17 -10.12 -12.99
N TRP A 88 -8.42 -9.79 -11.97
CA TRP A 88 -7.28 -8.87 -12.06
C TRP A 88 -6.11 -9.31 -11.19
N ALA A 89 -4.93 -8.78 -11.45
CA ALA A 89 -3.83 -8.78 -10.50
C ALA A 89 -3.99 -7.61 -9.53
N VAL A 90 -3.58 -7.79 -8.28
CA VAL A 90 -3.62 -6.76 -7.24
C VAL A 90 -2.21 -6.45 -6.78
N PHE A 91 -1.84 -5.17 -6.81
CA PHE A 91 -0.64 -4.62 -6.21
C PHE A 91 -1.04 -3.80 -4.99
N GLY A 92 -0.59 -4.19 -3.80
CA GLY A 92 -0.84 -3.46 -2.56
C GLY A 92 0.46 -2.98 -1.93
N HIS A 93 0.58 -1.66 -1.69
CA HIS A 93 1.70 -1.06 -0.99
C HIS A 93 1.28 -0.63 0.42
N SER A 94 2.06 -0.98 1.43
CA SER A 94 1.82 -0.56 2.82
C SER A 94 0.39 -0.88 3.27
N PHE A 95 -0.41 0.10 3.70
CA PHE A 95 -1.83 -0.07 4.00
C PHE A 95 -2.62 -0.70 2.85
N GLY A 96 -2.31 -0.34 1.59
CA GLY A 96 -2.91 -1.01 0.42
C GLY A 96 -2.59 -2.50 0.36
N GLY A 97 -1.47 -2.94 0.94
CA GLY A 97 -1.13 -4.34 1.11
C GLY A 97 -2.01 -5.04 2.16
N ASN A 98 -2.36 -4.34 3.26
CA ASN A 98 -3.34 -4.89 4.22
C ASN A 98 -4.70 -5.11 3.54
N VAL A 99 -5.15 -4.15 2.73
CA VAL A 99 -6.40 -4.28 1.94
C VAL A 99 -6.29 -5.39 0.91
N ALA A 100 -5.13 -5.54 0.25
CA ALA A 100 -4.88 -6.58 -0.75
C ALA A 100 -4.89 -7.99 -0.13
N LEU A 101 -4.34 -8.17 1.06
CA LEU A 101 -4.41 -9.42 1.83
C LEU A 101 -5.87 -9.79 2.16
N GLU A 102 -6.63 -8.84 2.67
CA GLU A 102 -8.06 -9.04 2.94
C GLU A 102 -8.86 -9.31 1.65
N TYR A 103 -8.50 -8.65 0.54
CA TYR A 103 -9.10 -8.91 -0.77
C TYR A 103 -8.80 -10.35 -1.24
N ALA A 104 -7.57 -10.81 -1.11
CA ALA A 104 -7.19 -12.17 -1.47
C ALA A 104 -7.94 -13.23 -0.66
N LEU A 105 -8.21 -12.97 0.61
CA LEU A 105 -8.96 -13.87 1.49
C LEU A 105 -10.46 -13.86 1.21
N ARG A 106 -11.05 -12.72 0.82
CA ARG A 106 -12.49 -12.55 0.60
C ARG A 106 -12.94 -12.84 -0.82
N TYR A 107 -12.08 -12.57 -1.81
CA TYR A 107 -12.40 -12.66 -3.25
C TYR A 107 -11.34 -13.47 -4.02
N PRO A 108 -10.91 -14.66 -3.53
CA PRO A 108 -9.84 -15.44 -4.18
C PRO A 108 -10.17 -15.81 -5.64
N GLN A 109 -11.45 -16.00 -5.97
CA GLN A 109 -11.90 -16.34 -7.32
C GLN A 109 -11.76 -15.19 -8.32
N ASN A 110 -11.69 -13.93 -7.86
CA ASN A 110 -11.59 -12.72 -8.67
C ASN A 110 -10.14 -12.21 -8.80
N LEU A 111 -9.22 -12.87 -8.09
CA LEU A 111 -7.81 -12.55 -8.05
C LEU A 111 -7.00 -13.55 -8.86
N SER A 112 -6.10 -13.05 -9.71
CA SER A 112 -5.17 -13.91 -10.46
C SER A 112 -3.79 -13.98 -9.83
N HIS A 113 -3.27 -12.82 -9.38
CA HIS A 113 -1.94 -12.65 -8.79
C HIS A 113 -2.00 -11.58 -7.71
N LEU A 114 -1.22 -11.79 -6.67
CA LEU A 114 -1.08 -10.86 -5.56
C LEU A 114 0.35 -10.32 -5.52
N ILE A 115 0.51 -9.01 -5.42
CA ILE A 115 1.79 -8.34 -5.23
C ILE A 115 1.68 -7.51 -3.95
N LEU A 116 2.50 -7.84 -2.97
CA LEU A 116 2.54 -7.20 -1.66
C LEU A 116 3.87 -6.47 -1.54
N MET A 117 3.84 -5.18 -1.32
CA MET A 117 5.04 -4.38 -1.24
C MET A 117 5.11 -3.58 0.04
N ASP A 118 6.20 -3.73 0.79
CA ASP A 118 6.48 -2.99 2.02
C ASP A 118 5.25 -2.95 2.95
N THR A 119 4.70 -4.14 3.28
CA THR A 119 3.44 -4.31 4.02
C THR A 119 3.52 -5.45 5.01
N GLY A 120 2.49 -5.66 5.80
CA GLY A 120 2.42 -6.74 6.76
C GLY A 120 1.02 -7.34 6.91
N GLY A 121 0.96 -8.52 7.51
CA GLY A 121 -0.29 -9.21 7.85
C GLY A 121 -0.86 -8.83 9.22
N ASP A 122 -0.23 -7.90 9.94
CA ASP A 122 -0.68 -7.39 11.24
C ASP A 122 -0.20 -5.95 11.49
N GLN A 123 -0.89 -5.25 12.39
CA GLN A 123 -0.50 -3.92 12.84
C GLN A 123 0.37 -3.97 14.10
N TRP A 124 0.37 -5.09 14.83
CA TRP A 124 1.12 -5.23 16.07
C TRP A 124 2.61 -5.02 15.86
N TRP A 125 3.14 -5.60 14.76
CA TRP A 125 4.56 -5.44 14.40
C TRP A 125 4.96 -3.96 14.30
N VAL A 126 4.22 -3.16 13.53
CA VAL A 126 4.51 -1.74 13.34
C VAL A 126 4.49 -0.98 14.66
N ASN A 127 3.46 -1.23 15.49
CA ASN A 127 3.30 -0.53 16.76
C ASN A 127 4.44 -0.80 17.74
N GLN A 128 4.98 -2.01 17.76
CA GLN A 128 6.06 -2.42 18.67
C GLN A 128 7.44 -2.10 18.10
N ASN A 129 7.69 -2.49 16.86
CA ASN A 129 9.05 -2.53 16.32
C ASN A 129 9.47 -1.24 15.59
N ALA A 130 8.58 -0.55 14.88
CA ALA A 130 8.96 0.65 14.13
C ALA A 130 9.59 1.74 15.01
N PRO A 131 9.04 2.08 16.20
CA PRO A 131 9.69 3.04 17.10
C PRO A 131 11.06 2.58 17.61
N GLU A 132 11.22 1.27 17.84
CA GLU A 132 12.51 0.71 18.29
C GLU A 132 13.55 0.72 17.18
N LEU A 133 13.16 0.44 15.95
CA LEU A 133 14.05 0.55 14.79
C LEU A 133 14.49 2.00 14.54
N LEU A 134 13.60 2.98 14.73
CA LEU A 134 13.98 4.39 14.71
C LEU A 134 15.02 4.72 15.77
N ALA A 135 14.83 4.24 17.01
CA ALA A 135 15.80 4.44 18.08
C ALA A 135 17.17 3.80 17.75
N LYS A 136 17.18 2.58 17.22
CA LYS A 136 18.39 1.88 16.77
C LYS A 136 19.09 2.61 15.62
N ARG A 137 18.34 3.31 14.76
CA ARG A 137 18.88 4.17 13.67
C ARG A 137 19.34 5.55 14.14
N GLY A 138 19.31 5.83 15.45
CA GLY A 138 19.81 7.08 16.03
C GLY A 138 18.84 8.27 15.95
N TYR A 139 17.56 8.03 15.66
CA TYR A 139 16.54 9.07 15.73
C TYR A 139 16.35 9.57 17.16
N SER A 140 16.05 10.86 17.32
CA SER A 140 15.86 11.47 18.63
C SER A 140 14.69 10.83 19.40
N ALA A 141 14.74 10.88 20.73
CA ALA A 141 13.63 10.41 21.58
C ALA A 141 12.28 11.07 21.20
N SER A 142 12.31 12.34 20.77
CA SER A 142 11.12 13.05 20.27
C SER A 142 10.56 12.44 18.98
N ALA A 143 11.41 12.00 18.06
CA ALA A 143 11.00 11.34 16.82
C ALA A 143 10.42 9.94 17.11
N VAL A 144 11.06 9.19 17.99
CA VAL A 144 10.57 7.86 18.43
C VAL A 144 9.19 7.97 19.08
N GLN A 145 9.02 8.94 20.00
CA GLN A 145 7.72 9.18 20.63
C GLN A 145 6.66 9.66 19.63
N ALA A 146 7.05 10.47 18.65
CA ALA A 146 6.17 10.91 17.58
C ALA A 146 5.65 9.71 16.75
N ALA A 147 6.53 8.78 16.39
CA ALA A 147 6.17 7.55 15.69
C ALA A 147 5.23 6.67 16.53
N ARG A 148 5.51 6.50 17.82
CA ARG A 148 4.60 5.76 18.73
C ARG A 148 3.19 6.34 18.71
N ARG A 149 3.04 7.65 18.87
CA ARG A 149 1.72 8.31 18.82
C ARG A 149 1.06 8.16 17.45
N PHE A 150 1.85 8.31 16.38
CA PHE A 150 1.37 8.24 15.00
C PHE A 150 0.76 6.87 14.68
N TYR A 151 1.52 5.78 14.87
CA TYR A 151 1.06 4.43 14.53
C TYR A 151 0.01 3.86 15.50
N ASN A 152 -0.19 4.47 16.65
CA ASN A 152 -1.29 4.15 17.55
C ASN A 152 -2.52 5.05 17.34
N GLY A 153 -2.51 5.94 16.34
CA GLY A 153 -3.62 6.86 16.05
C GLY A 153 -3.92 7.85 17.18
N GLN A 154 -2.89 8.22 17.95
CA GLN A 154 -2.98 9.11 19.12
C GLN A 154 -2.68 10.57 18.75
N LEU A 155 -3.17 11.00 17.59
CA LEU A 155 -3.00 12.35 17.08
C LEU A 155 -4.34 13.03 16.87
N THR A 156 -4.34 14.34 16.94
CA THR A 156 -5.40 15.18 16.37
C THR A 156 -5.06 15.49 14.91
N PRO A 157 -6.03 15.86 14.07
CA PRO A 157 -5.76 16.23 12.66
C PRO A 157 -4.69 17.33 12.50
N GLY A 158 -4.66 18.31 13.39
CA GLY A 158 -3.65 19.38 13.37
C GLY A 158 -2.23 18.94 13.75
N GLU A 159 -2.09 17.86 14.51
CA GLU A 159 -0.79 17.31 14.90
C GLU A 159 -0.18 16.40 13.85
N PHE A 160 -0.96 15.97 12.84
CA PHE A 160 -0.52 14.97 11.86
C PHE A 160 0.78 15.38 11.16
N LEU A 161 0.79 16.53 10.46
CA LEU A 161 1.94 16.94 9.69
C LEU A 161 3.19 17.25 10.55
N PRO A 162 3.12 18.06 11.61
CA PRO A 162 4.31 18.30 12.44
C PRO A 162 4.84 17.05 13.14
N THR A 163 4.00 16.06 13.41
CA THR A 163 4.43 14.80 14.01
C THR A 163 5.13 13.91 12.98
N SER A 164 4.55 13.72 11.78
CA SER A 164 5.14 12.90 10.73
C SER A 164 6.49 13.44 10.26
N MET A 165 6.66 14.76 10.18
CA MET A 165 7.93 15.39 9.79
C MET A 165 9.12 15.01 10.69
N LYS A 166 8.91 14.60 11.94
CA LYS A 166 9.98 14.24 12.86
C LYS A 166 10.70 12.94 12.48
N PHE A 167 10.06 12.06 11.72
CA PHE A 167 10.62 10.78 11.31
C PHE A 167 10.40 10.45 9.82
N MET A 168 9.93 11.42 9.03
CA MET A 168 9.67 11.23 7.60
C MET A 168 10.89 10.73 6.83
N SER A 169 12.09 11.17 7.19
CA SER A 169 13.33 10.71 6.56
C SER A 169 13.55 9.20 6.69
N ALA A 170 12.96 8.55 7.70
CA ALA A 170 13.11 7.11 7.91
C ALA A 170 12.39 6.25 6.85
N TYR A 171 11.43 6.84 6.13
CA TYR A 171 10.73 6.15 5.04
C TYR A 171 11.61 5.87 3.83
N TYR A 172 12.79 6.51 3.74
CA TYR A 172 13.68 6.45 2.60
C TYR A 172 15.02 5.84 2.99
N HIS A 173 15.65 5.12 2.07
CA HIS A 173 17.06 4.78 2.15
C HIS A 173 17.91 6.04 2.10
N HIS A 174 17.60 6.95 1.17
CA HIS A 174 18.28 8.22 1.02
C HIS A 174 17.28 9.39 0.94
N PHE A 175 17.01 10.00 2.07
CA PHE A 175 16.13 11.17 2.13
C PHE A 175 16.79 12.42 1.56
N SER A 176 16.16 13.04 0.57
CA SER A 176 16.62 14.28 -0.07
C SER A 176 15.61 15.41 0.13
N LEU A 177 15.99 16.43 0.89
CA LEU A 177 15.16 17.64 1.03
C LEU A 177 14.95 18.34 -0.31
N LEU A 178 15.97 18.36 -1.18
CA LEU A 178 15.87 18.96 -2.52
C LEU A 178 14.93 18.13 -3.42
N GLY A 179 15.00 16.79 -3.32
CA GLY A 179 14.07 15.90 -4.01
C GLY A 179 12.63 16.16 -3.57
N MET A 180 12.39 16.21 -2.27
CA MET A 180 11.06 16.50 -1.70
C MET A 180 10.53 17.89 -2.14
N ALA A 181 11.38 18.93 -2.14
CA ALA A 181 11.00 20.24 -2.61
C ALA A 181 10.66 20.25 -4.11
N LYS A 182 11.43 19.53 -4.92
CA LYS A 182 11.15 19.36 -6.36
C LYS A 182 9.80 18.64 -6.57
N ASP A 183 9.54 17.57 -5.85
CA ASP A 183 8.28 16.83 -5.95
C ASP A 183 7.09 17.68 -5.47
N PHE A 184 7.28 18.53 -4.47
CA PHE A 184 6.26 19.47 -4.02
C PHE A 184 5.92 20.54 -5.08
N VAL A 185 6.92 21.02 -5.84
CA VAL A 185 6.72 22.06 -6.85
C VAL A 185 6.23 21.50 -8.18
N PHE A 186 6.78 20.39 -8.63
CA PHE A 186 6.58 19.83 -9.98
C PHE A 186 5.85 18.48 -10.00
N GLY A 187 5.75 17.81 -8.85
CA GLY A 187 5.07 16.54 -8.72
C GLY A 187 3.55 16.68 -8.56
N PRO A 188 2.84 15.57 -8.62
CA PRO A 188 1.42 15.55 -8.32
C PRO A 188 1.21 15.88 -6.83
N THR A 189 0.34 16.86 -6.55
CA THR A 189 0.01 17.23 -5.17
C THR A 189 -0.82 16.12 -4.51
N PRO A 190 -0.29 15.41 -3.51
CA PRO A 190 -1.06 14.39 -2.80
C PRO A 190 -2.22 15.03 -2.03
N LYS A 191 -3.34 14.33 -1.97
CA LYS A 191 -4.46 14.72 -1.12
C LYS A 191 -4.44 13.85 0.13
N MET A 192 -4.25 14.48 1.28
CA MET A 192 -4.24 13.80 2.58
C MET A 192 -5.53 14.07 3.35
N ARG A 193 -5.98 13.06 4.09
CA ARG A 193 -7.11 13.14 5.03
C ARG A 193 -6.67 12.65 6.41
N PRO A 194 -6.21 13.56 7.26
CA PRO A 194 -5.70 13.20 8.59
C PRO A 194 -6.71 12.42 9.44
N GLU A 195 -8.00 12.73 9.32
CA GLU A 195 -9.08 12.04 10.03
C GLU A 195 -9.16 10.54 9.65
N ALA A 196 -8.99 10.22 8.37
CA ALA A 196 -8.97 8.83 7.90
C ALA A 196 -7.70 8.10 8.36
N LEU A 197 -6.56 8.78 8.40
CA LEU A 197 -5.32 8.21 8.92
C LEU A 197 -5.45 7.88 10.43
N ILE A 198 -5.94 8.83 11.22
CA ILE A 198 -6.13 8.64 12.66
C ILE A 198 -7.12 7.49 12.93
N PHE A 199 -8.24 7.46 12.20
CA PHE A 199 -9.20 6.36 12.29
C PHE A 199 -8.57 5.03 11.87
N GLY A 200 -7.79 5.02 10.80
CA GLY A 200 -7.08 3.83 10.30
C GLY A 200 -6.23 3.17 11.38
N TYR A 201 -5.36 3.93 12.03
CA TYR A 201 -4.48 3.39 13.07
C TYR A 201 -5.16 3.19 14.42
N SER A 202 -6.12 4.05 14.81
CA SER A 202 -6.76 3.95 16.13
C SER A 202 -7.89 2.93 16.19
N LYS A 203 -8.52 2.59 15.06
CA LYS A 203 -9.72 1.75 14.99
C LYS A 203 -9.60 0.61 13.99
N LEU A 204 -9.39 0.92 12.69
CA LEU A 204 -9.42 -0.07 11.59
C LEU A 204 -8.32 -1.13 11.75
N LEU A 205 -7.09 -0.71 11.98
CA LEU A 205 -5.93 -1.60 12.09
C LEU A 205 -5.64 -2.03 13.53
N LYS A 206 -6.36 -1.48 14.51
CA LYS A 206 -6.14 -1.83 15.92
C LYS A 206 -6.51 -3.30 16.17
N GLY A 207 -5.51 -4.12 16.46
CA GLY A 207 -5.68 -5.56 16.67
C GLY A 207 -5.99 -6.34 15.39
N TRP A 208 -5.92 -5.69 14.21
CA TRP A 208 -6.08 -6.37 12.95
C TRP A 208 -4.89 -7.29 12.67
N THR A 209 -5.18 -8.51 12.28
CA THR A 209 -4.19 -9.50 11.81
C THR A 209 -4.85 -10.50 10.86
N VAL A 210 -4.06 -10.97 9.88
CA VAL A 210 -4.39 -12.10 9.00
C VAL A 210 -3.24 -13.12 8.97
N MET A 211 -2.29 -13.00 9.89
CA MET A 211 -1.08 -13.84 9.90
C MET A 211 -1.39 -15.32 10.02
N ASP A 212 -2.40 -15.70 10.78
CA ASP A 212 -2.88 -17.08 10.94
C ASP A 212 -3.67 -17.60 9.73
N ARG A 213 -4.03 -16.73 8.81
CA ARG A 213 -4.83 -17.01 7.61
C ARG A 213 -4.04 -16.94 6.30
N LEU A 214 -2.76 -16.58 6.34
CA LEU A 214 -1.92 -16.44 5.14
C LEU A 214 -1.90 -17.73 4.30
N GLY A 215 -1.95 -18.90 4.94
CA GLY A 215 -2.02 -20.19 4.26
C GLY A 215 -3.29 -20.45 3.44
N GLU A 216 -4.35 -19.62 3.60
CA GLU A 216 -5.56 -19.68 2.76
C GLU A 216 -5.33 -19.04 1.37
N ILE A 217 -4.33 -18.15 1.24
CA ILE A 217 -3.99 -17.47 -0.02
C ILE A 217 -3.26 -18.47 -0.93
N LYS A 218 -3.87 -18.84 -2.06
CA LYS A 218 -3.36 -19.85 -3.00
C LYS A 218 -2.90 -19.28 -4.34
N VAL A 219 -3.23 -18.02 -4.63
CA VAL A 219 -2.79 -17.39 -5.88
C VAL A 219 -1.28 -17.16 -5.86
N PRO A 220 -0.61 -17.20 -7.03
CA PRO A 220 0.77 -16.77 -7.11
C PRO A 220 0.96 -15.39 -6.47
N THR A 221 1.93 -15.30 -5.56
CA THR A 221 2.16 -14.10 -4.76
C THR A 221 3.61 -13.65 -4.86
N LEU A 222 3.81 -12.35 -5.09
CA LEU A 222 5.12 -11.70 -5.02
C LEU A 222 5.13 -10.76 -3.80
N VAL A 223 6.08 -10.97 -2.92
CA VAL A 223 6.37 -10.06 -1.80
C VAL A 223 7.60 -9.25 -2.17
N ILE A 224 7.51 -7.93 -2.14
CA ILE A 224 8.60 -7.00 -2.42
C ILE A 224 8.94 -6.24 -1.14
N ALA A 225 10.21 -6.22 -0.77
CA ALA A 225 10.69 -5.56 0.44
C ALA A 225 11.79 -4.54 0.11
N GLY A 226 11.68 -3.32 0.56
CA GLY A 226 12.82 -2.40 0.65
C GLY A 226 13.80 -2.87 1.74
N ARG A 227 15.10 -2.97 1.42
CA ARG A 227 16.13 -3.42 2.37
C ARG A 227 16.15 -2.60 3.65
N ASP A 228 15.88 -1.31 3.52
CA ASP A 228 15.99 -0.34 4.60
C ASP A 228 14.61 0.13 5.11
N ASP A 229 13.55 -0.61 4.82
CA ASP A 229 12.23 -0.31 5.37
C ASP A 229 12.26 -0.48 6.91
N PHE A 230 11.87 0.57 7.64
CA PHE A 230 11.81 0.53 9.10
C PHE A 230 10.44 0.07 9.62
N LEU A 231 9.41 0.12 8.77
CA LEU A 231 8.06 -0.34 9.14
C LEU A 231 7.93 -1.84 8.98
N PHE A 232 8.37 -2.34 7.82
CA PHE A 232 8.25 -3.74 7.43
C PHE A 232 9.61 -4.25 6.91
N PRO A 233 10.61 -4.37 7.80
CA PRO A 233 11.95 -4.78 7.40
C PRO A 233 11.95 -6.19 6.79
N PRO A 234 13.05 -6.59 6.10
CA PRO A 234 13.14 -7.88 5.42
C PRO A 234 12.75 -9.08 6.27
N GLU A 235 13.07 -9.09 7.56
CA GLU A 235 12.73 -10.18 8.47
C GLU A 235 11.21 -10.37 8.59
N HIS A 236 10.46 -9.27 8.62
CA HIS A 236 9.00 -9.30 8.64
C HIS A 236 8.43 -9.78 7.29
N GLN A 237 9.05 -9.35 6.18
CA GLN A 237 8.64 -9.78 4.84
C GLN A 237 8.94 -11.27 4.59
N VAL A 238 10.02 -11.81 5.15
CA VAL A 238 10.30 -13.27 5.16
C VAL A 238 9.18 -14.03 5.87
N ALA A 239 8.72 -13.55 7.03
CA ALA A 239 7.61 -14.17 7.75
C ALA A 239 6.29 -14.09 6.97
N LEU A 240 6.00 -12.94 6.34
CA LEU A 240 4.83 -12.76 5.49
C LEU A 240 4.85 -13.73 4.29
N ALA A 241 5.96 -13.77 3.55
CA ALA A 241 6.13 -14.66 2.40
C ALA A 241 6.07 -16.13 2.81
N GLY A 242 6.72 -16.49 3.92
CA GLY A 242 6.72 -17.86 4.45
C GLY A 242 5.33 -18.37 4.88
N GLY A 243 4.41 -17.48 5.20
CA GLY A 243 3.02 -17.82 5.51
C GLY A 243 2.16 -18.12 4.29
N ILE A 244 2.53 -17.65 3.09
CA ILE A 244 1.76 -17.82 1.85
C ILE A 244 2.36 -18.92 0.99
N THR A 245 1.57 -19.94 0.65
CA THR A 245 2.06 -21.18 0.02
C THR A 245 2.83 -20.95 -1.29
N ASN A 246 2.40 -20.03 -2.14
CA ASN A 246 2.96 -19.76 -3.47
C ASN A 246 3.61 -18.37 -3.54
N ALA A 247 4.28 -17.96 -2.45
CA ALA A 247 4.93 -16.65 -2.42
C ALA A 247 6.40 -16.73 -2.83
N HIS A 248 6.82 -15.69 -3.56
CA HIS A 248 8.22 -15.38 -3.84
C HIS A 248 8.57 -14.04 -3.19
N LEU A 249 9.75 -13.94 -2.57
CA LEU A 249 10.24 -12.72 -1.93
C LEU A 249 11.37 -12.11 -2.76
N GLU A 250 11.21 -10.82 -3.10
CA GLU A 250 12.25 -9.99 -3.72
C GLU A 250 12.64 -8.85 -2.78
N ILE A 251 13.92 -8.68 -2.55
CA ILE A 251 14.45 -7.59 -1.71
C ILE A 251 15.11 -6.55 -2.60
N ILE A 252 14.62 -5.33 -2.54
CA ILE A 252 15.11 -4.20 -3.30
C ILE A 252 16.19 -3.48 -2.49
N GLU A 253 17.42 -3.56 -2.96
CA GLU A 253 18.55 -2.93 -2.30
C GLU A 253 18.49 -1.40 -2.41
N ARG A 254 18.97 -0.70 -1.38
CA ARG A 254 18.98 0.77 -1.30
C ARG A 254 17.59 1.37 -1.49
N ALA A 255 16.59 0.79 -0.86
CA ALA A 255 15.20 1.23 -0.83
C ALA A 255 14.66 1.14 0.58
N GLY A 256 13.98 2.18 1.03
CA GLY A 256 13.19 2.20 2.25
C GLY A 256 11.73 1.84 1.98
N HIS A 257 10.83 2.33 2.82
CA HIS A 257 9.38 2.13 2.68
C HIS A 257 8.80 2.78 1.42
N GLU A 258 9.42 3.86 0.93
CA GLU A 258 9.01 4.54 -0.31
C GLU A 258 9.78 4.01 -1.54
N ALA A 259 10.03 2.70 -1.58
CA ALA A 259 10.72 2.03 -2.67
C ALA A 259 10.14 2.32 -4.07
N PRO A 260 8.81 2.52 -4.28
CA PRO A 260 8.28 2.96 -5.58
C PRO A 260 8.89 4.25 -6.09
N SER A 261 9.25 5.17 -5.20
CA SER A 261 9.88 6.45 -5.53
C SER A 261 11.40 6.33 -5.66
N GLU A 262 12.04 5.47 -4.87
CA GLU A 262 13.49 5.32 -4.85
C GLU A 262 14.04 4.40 -5.93
N ARG A 263 13.33 3.30 -6.23
CA ARG A 263 13.73 2.24 -7.18
C ARG A 263 12.63 1.87 -8.19
N PRO A 264 11.97 2.84 -8.84
CA PRO A 264 10.81 2.56 -9.69
C PRO A 264 11.12 1.59 -10.84
N ALA A 265 12.29 1.71 -11.47
CA ALA A 265 12.66 0.86 -12.60
C ALA A 265 12.86 -0.61 -12.19
N GLU A 266 13.43 -0.84 -11.01
CA GLU A 266 13.66 -2.18 -10.48
C GLU A 266 12.34 -2.85 -10.10
N ILE A 267 11.46 -2.13 -9.39
CA ILE A 267 10.13 -2.63 -9.06
C ILE A 267 9.32 -2.92 -10.32
N GLN A 268 9.34 -2.03 -11.31
CA GLN A 268 8.69 -2.28 -12.60
C GLN A 268 9.22 -3.52 -13.30
N ARG A 269 10.52 -3.79 -13.24
CA ARG A 269 11.14 -5.00 -13.80
C ARG A 269 10.59 -6.24 -13.09
N VAL A 270 10.68 -6.28 -11.77
CA VAL A 270 10.24 -7.43 -10.93
C VAL A 270 8.76 -7.71 -11.14
N VAL A 271 7.92 -6.67 -11.16
CA VAL A 271 6.47 -6.82 -11.42
C VAL A 271 6.20 -7.36 -12.82
N ARG A 272 6.93 -6.87 -13.85
CA ARG A 272 6.78 -7.38 -15.22
C ARG A 272 7.18 -8.84 -15.33
N GLU A 273 8.31 -9.23 -14.76
CA GLU A 273 8.79 -10.62 -14.78
C GLU A 273 7.79 -11.55 -14.12
N PHE A 274 7.32 -11.20 -12.92
CA PHE A 274 6.33 -11.97 -12.20
C PHE A 274 5.01 -12.14 -12.97
N LEU A 275 4.45 -11.05 -13.53
CA LEU A 275 3.19 -11.11 -14.27
C LEU A 275 3.33 -11.63 -15.71
N SER A 276 4.53 -11.68 -16.29
CA SER A 276 4.76 -12.24 -17.64
C SER A 276 4.73 -13.77 -17.65
N ALA A 277 5.07 -14.42 -16.55
CA ALA A 277 4.93 -15.86 -16.38
C ALA A 277 3.45 -16.32 -16.53
N VAL A 278 2.51 -15.41 -16.26
CA VAL A 278 1.05 -15.64 -16.38
C VAL A 278 0.58 -15.88 -17.81
N LYS A 279 1.23 -15.28 -18.81
CA LYS A 279 0.84 -15.44 -20.22
C LYS A 279 1.21 -16.81 -20.78
N ALA A 280 2.17 -17.50 -20.18
CA ALA A 280 2.60 -18.82 -20.62
C ALA A 280 1.64 -19.94 -20.22
N ASP A 281 0.92 -19.79 -19.11
CA ASP A 281 0.02 -20.82 -18.57
C ASP A 281 -1.43 -20.71 -19.10
N ASN A 282 -1.77 -19.66 -19.85
CA ASN A 282 -3.11 -19.44 -20.42
C ASN A 282 -3.17 -19.56 -21.94
N ASN A 283 -2.12 -20.06 -22.60
CA ASN A 283 -2.08 -20.50 -24.00
C ASN A 283 -1.85 -22.02 -24.05
#